data_fa84f5a1f2ffde664d64bc5432ee4349
#
_entry.id   fa84f5a1f2ffde664d64bc5432ee4349
#
_cell.length_a   1.000
_cell.length_b   1.000
_cell.length_c   1.000
_cell.angle_alpha   90.00
_cell.angle_beta   90.00
_cell.angle_gamma   90.00
#
_symmetry.space_group_name_H-M   'P 1'
#
loop_
_entity.id
_entity.type
_entity.pdbx_description
1 polymer ?
#
loop_
_entity_poly.entity_id
_entity_poly.type
_entity_poly.pdbx_seq_one_letter_code
_entity_poly.pdbx_strand_id
1 'polypeptide(L)'
;ILLYSAIRNEVNTDEYFTYLINKAKRIYYPRVSGDKMSFYMVRSLDELNCGSFNIKEPDMTKEYTQADGRALMIVPGLAFSDTGYRIGYGKGFYDRYLSSFTKRDTVMAVGVGYDFQLLSNMTFEDEYDVPLDGVITDKREVFIDD
;
A
#
# COMPACT_ATOMS: atom_id res chain seq x y z
N ILE A 1 3.30 3.46 -9.60
CA ILE A 1 2.26 2.92 -8.72
C ILE A 1 2.90 1.88 -7.82
N LEU A 2 2.71 2.01 -6.52
CA LEU A 2 3.13 1.04 -5.53
C LEU A 2 1.91 0.21 -5.14
N LEU A 3 1.90 -1.09 -5.50
CA LEU A 3 0.80 -1.99 -5.20
C LEU A 3 1.14 -2.95 -4.07
N TYR A 4 0.22 -3.82 -3.74
CA TYR A 4 0.42 -4.94 -2.82
C TYR A 4 -0.10 -6.22 -3.45
N SER A 5 0.41 -7.35 -3.00
CA SER A 5 -0.12 -8.67 -3.35
C SER A 5 -1.12 -9.07 -2.27
N ALA A 6 -2.38 -9.28 -2.65
CA ALA A 6 -3.44 -9.55 -1.69
C ALA A 6 -3.25 -10.88 -0.98
N ILE A 7 -3.48 -10.90 0.33
CA ILE A 7 -3.53 -12.08 1.15
C ILE A 7 -4.88 -12.16 1.86
N ARG A 8 -5.33 -13.37 2.17
CA ARG A 8 -6.59 -13.59 2.90
C ARG A 8 -7.75 -12.86 2.22
N ASN A 9 -8.45 -11.99 2.95
CA ASN A 9 -9.63 -11.28 2.48
C ASN A 9 -9.34 -9.87 1.99
N GLU A 10 -8.09 -9.53 1.73
CA GLU A 10 -7.73 -8.24 1.15
C GLU A 10 -8.29 -8.11 -0.27
N VAL A 11 -8.58 -6.89 -0.68
CA VAL A 11 -9.02 -6.62 -2.05
C VAL A 11 -7.92 -7.04 -3.03
N ASN A 12 -8.28 -7.87 -4.00
CA ASN A 12 -7.33 -8.34 -5.00
C ASN A 12 -7.00 -7.24 -6.00
N THR A 13 -5.71 -7.03 -6.24
CA THR A 13 -5.21 -5.96 -7.12
C THR A 13 -4.76 -6.45 -8.49
N ASP A 14 -4.94 -7.72 -8.83
CA ASP A 14 -4.42 -8.29 -10.08
C ASP A 14 -5.03 -7.67 -11.33
N GLU A 15 -6.33 -7.41 -11.34
CA GLU A 15 -6.98 -6.73 -12.46
C GLU A 15 -6.49 -5.30 -12.61
N TYR A 16 -6.25 -4.61 -11.50
CA TYR A 16 -5.71 -3.26 -11.51
C TYR A 16 -4.28 -3.26 -12.07
N PHE A 17 -3.48 -4.26 -11.71
CA PHE A 17 -2.15 -4.44 -12.29
C PHE A 17 -2.24 -4.54 -13.82
N THR A 18 -3.12 -5.37 -14.34
CA THR A 18 -3.30 -5.55 -15.79
C THR A 18 -3.72 -4.24 -16.45
N TYR A 19 -4.65 -3.51 -15.84
CA TYR A 19 -5.06 -2.21 -16.32
C TYR A 19 -3.89 -1.23 -16.40
N LEU A 20 -3.07 -1.17 -15.35
CA LEU A 20 -1.94 -0.23 -15.26
C LEU A 20 -0.83 -0.58 -16.26
N ILE A 21 -0.53 -1.85 -16.45
CA ILE A 21 0.46 -2.31 -17.44
C ILE A 21 0.02 -1.89 -18.83
N ASN A 22 -1.26 -2.03 -19.16
CA ASN A 22 -1.81 -1.61 -20.46
C ASN A 22 -1.78 -0.09 -20.64
N LYS A 23 -1.68 0.68 -19.56
CA LYS A 23 -1.49 2.14 -19.57
C LYS A 23 -0.03 2.55 -19.51
N ALA A 24 0.90 1.61 -19.71
CA ALA A 24 2.35 1.84 -19.67
C ALA A 24 2.83 2.47 -18.35
N LYS A 25 2.18 2.14 -17.23
CA LYS A 25 2.60 2.60 -15.90
C LYS A 25 3.69 1.71 -15.34
N ARG A 26 4.58 2.31 -14.57
CA ARG A 26 5.58 1.57 -13.80
C ARG A 26 4.92 1.12 -12.49
N ILE A 27 5.05 -0.17 -12.18
CA ILE A 27 4.40 -0.79 -11.03
C ILE A 27 5.46 -1.46 -10.16
N TYR A 28 5.33 -1.29 -8.85
CA TYR A 28 6.25 -1.80 -7.85
C TYR A 28 5.47 -2.56 -6.79
N TYR A 29 6.06 -3.65 -6.32
CA TYR A 29 5.48 -4.48 -5.24
C TYR A 29 6.44 -4.51 -4.04
N PRO A 30 5.91 -4.67 -2.82
CA PRO A 30 6.74 -4.68 -1.62
C PRO A 30 7.49 -5.98 -1.43
N ARG A 31 8.70 -5.86 -0.93
CA ARG A 31 9.52 -6.98 -0.47
C ARG A 31 10.04 -6.63 0.93
N VAL A 32 9.89 -7.57 1.85
CA VAL A 32 10.33 -7.41 3.24
C VAL A 32 11.68 -8.09 3.44
N SER A 33 12.60 -7.39 4.09
CA SER A 33 13.88 -7.92 4.51
C SER A 33 14.13 -7.46 5.94
N GLY A 34 14.03 -8.39 6.91
CA GLY A 34 14.11 -8.06 8.32
C GLY A 34 12.94 -7.18 8.75
N ASP A 35 13.22 -5.99 9.25
CA ASP A 35 12.23 -5.00 9.67
C ASP A 35 11.95 -3.93 8.61
N LYS A 36 12.57 -4.06 7.43
CA LYS A 36 12.45 -3.10 6.35
C LYS A 36 11.58 -3.63 5.22
N MET A 37 10.86 -2.71 4.59
CA MET A 37 10.09 -2.96 3.38
C MET A 37 10.58 -2.00 2.30
N SER A 38 10.80 -2.53 1.11
CA SER A 38 11.14 -1.75 -0.08
C SER A 38 10.26 -2.22 -1.24
N PHE A 39 10.13 -1.39 -2.25
CA PHE A 39 9.28 -1.68 -3.41
C PHE A 39 10.14 -1.85 -4.65
N TYR A 40 9.89 -2.92 -5.39
CA TYR A 40 10.67 -3.28 -6.58
C TYR A 40 9.78 -3.41 -7.80
N MET A 41 10.29 -3.00 -8.95
CA MET A 41 9.55 -2.99 -10.21
C MET A 41 9.16 -4.39 -10.65
N VAL A 42 7.92 -4.54 -11.07
CA VAL A 42 7.33 -5.78 -11.59
C VAL A 42 6.68 -5.48 -12.93
N ARG A 43 7.00 -6.28 -13.94
CA ARG A 43 6.46 -6.14 -15.30
C ARG A 43 5.42 -7.19 -15.63
N SER A 44 5.41 -8.29 -14.88
CA SER A 44 4.45 -9.39 -15.02
C SER A 44 4.19 -9.99 -13.65
N LEU A 45 2.94 -10.41 -13.39
CA LEU A 45 2.57 -11.08 -12.14
C LEU A 45 3.34 -12.39 -11.94
N ASP A 46 3.81 -13.01 -13.02
CA ASP A 46 4.64 -14.23 -12.96
C ASP A 46 6.00 -13.99 -12.29
N GLU A 47 6.42 -12.74 -12.17
CA GLU A 47 7.67 -12.39 -11.50
C GLU A 47 7.56 -12.43 -9.97
N LEU A 48 6.34 -12.54 -9.44
CA LEU A 48 6.12 -12.60 -7.99
C LEU A 48 6.28 -14.02 -7.48
N ASN A 49 7.07 -14.17 -6.42
CA ASN A 49 7.36 -15.45 -5.79
C ASN A 49 6.93 -15.44 -4.32
N CYS A 50 6.62 -16.62 -3.78
CA CYS A 50 6.26 -16.74 -2.37
C CYS A 50 7.42 -16.27 -1.49
N GLY A 51 7.15 -15.28 -0.63
CA GLY A 51 8.12 -14.66 0.25
C GLY A 51 7.72 -14.72 1.71
N SER A 52 8.09 -13.70 2.47
CA SER A 52 7.79 -13.59 3.89
C SER A 52 6.27 -13.57 4.15
N PHE A 53 5.84 -14.26 5.21
CA PHE A 53 4.44 -14.31 5.65
C PHE A 53 3.47 -14.88 4.61
N ASN A 54 3.93 -15.74 3.71
CA ASN A 54 3.16 -16.28 2.58
C ASN A 54 2.64 -15.20 1.62
N ILE A 55 3.29 -14.06 1.58
CA ILE A 55 2.98 -12.99 0.64
C ILE A 55 3.86 -13.17 -0.59
N LYS A 56 3.28 -13.02 -1.77
CA LYS A 56 4.07 -13.01 -3.00
C LYS A 56 4.88 -11.72 -3.09
N GLU A 57 6.18 -11.87 -3.34
CA GLU A 57 7.13 -10.77 -3.38
C GLU A 57 7.90 -10.76 -4.70
N PRO A 58 8.33 -9.57 -5.16
CA PRO A 58 9.20 -9.46 -6.33
C PRO A 58 10.63 -9.84 -5.98
N ASP A 59 11.43 -10.15 -7.01
CA ASP A 59 12.87 -10.18 -6.88
C ASP A 59 13.41 -8.75 -6.69
N MET A 60 14.66 -8.63 -6.28
CA MET A 60 15.33 -7.34 -6.09
C MET A 60 15.74 -6.76 -7.45
N THR A 61 14.76 -6.31 -8.21
CA THR A 61 14.89 -5.63 -9.49
C THR A 61 15.26 -4.16 -9.28
N LYS A 62 14.58 -3.24 -9.97
CA LYS A 62 14.76 -1.82 -9.74
C LYS A 62 13.89 -1.36 -8.57
N GLU A 63 14.53 -0.87 -7.51
CA GLU A 63 13.85 -0.32 -6.34
C GLU A 63 13.25 1.06 -6.65
N TYR A 64 12.03 1.30 -6.17
CA TYR A 64 11.45 2.64 -6.18
C TYR A 64 12.13 3.52 -5.12
N THR A 65 12.53 4.72 -5.54
CA THR A 65 13.05 5.76 -4.63
C THR A 65 12.37 7.09 -4.94
N GLN A 66 12.50 8.06 -4.04
CA GLN A 66 11.94 9.41 -4.23
C GLN A 66 12.45 10.08 -5.51
N ALA A 67 13.66 9.71 -5.97
CA ALA A 67 14.24 10.23 -7.21
C ALA A 67 13.46 9.79 -8.46
N ASP A 68 12.67 8.73 -8.37
CA ASP A 68 11.84 8.24 -9.48
C ASP A 68 10.59 9.10 -9.70
N GLY A 69 10.32 10.05 -8.83
CA GLY A 69 9.20 10.96 -8.94
C GLY A 69 8.03 10.56 -8.04
N ARG A 70 6.91 11.24 -8.24
CA ARG A 70 5.71 11.03 -7.43
C ARG A 70 5.09 9.66 -7.67
N ALA A 71 4.55 9.07 -6.60
CA ALA A 71 3.93 7.76 -6.66
C ALA A 71 2.55 7.78 -5.99
N LEU A 72 1.67 6.91 -6.50
CA LEU A 72 0.45 6.52 -5.83
C LEU A 72 0.70 5.16 -5.17
N MET A 73 0.50 5.08 -3.87
CA MET A 73 0.61 3.83 -3.11
C MET A 73 -0.78 3.33 -2.73
N ILE A 74 -1.06 2.11 -3.09
CA ILE A 74 -2.29 1.42 -2.70
C ILE A 74 -1.97 0.57 -1.48
N VAL A 75 -2.67 0.79 -0.37
CA VAL A 75 -2.32 0.24 0.94
C VAL A 75 -3.41 -0.73 1.42
N PRO A 76 -3.03 -1.98 1.76
CA PRO A 76 -3.96 -2.94 2.35
C PRO A 76 -4.13 -2.67 3.84
N GLY A 77 -5.16 -3.27 4.45
CA GLY A 77 -5.35 -3.20 5.89
C GLY A 77 -6.49 -4.09 6.36
N LEU A 78 -6.54 -4.33 7.66
CA LEU A 78 -7.64 -5.05 8.30
C LEU A 78 -8.86 -4.14 8.48
N ALA A 79 -8.61 -2.88 8.81
CA ALA A 79 -9.64 -1.86 8.97
C ALA A 79 -9.04 -0.48 8.72
N PHE A 80 -9.91 0.46 8.39
CA PHE A 80 -9.53 1.85 8.14
C PHE A 80 -10.49 2.78 8.89
N SER A 81 -9.98 3.91 9.35
CA SER A 81 -10.83 4.97 9.90
C SER A 81 -11.14 6.01 8.84
N ASP A 82 -12.23 6.72 9.02
CA ASP A 82 -12.59 7.84 8.15
C ASP A 82 -11.68 9.07 8.34
N THR A 83 -10.74 9.00 9.28
CA THR A 83 -9.69 10.00 9.49
C THR A 83 -8.34 9.59 8.90
N GLY A 84 -8.29 8.47 8.17
CA GLY A 84 -7.11 8.07 7.41
C GLY A 84 -6.17 7.09 8.12
N TYR A 85 -6.53 6.61 9.30
CA TYR A 85 -5.69 5.63 9.98
C TYR A 85 -6.08 4.20 9.61
N ARG A 86 -5.13 3.28 9.72
CA ARG A 86 -5.36 1.87 9.36
C ARG A 86 -4.89 0.94 10.48
N ILE A 87 -5.57 -0.19 10.59
CA ILE A 87 -5.10 -1.32 11.38
C ILE A 87 -4.49 -2.33 10.41
N GLY A 88 -3.22 -2.64 10.60
CA GLY A 88 -2.52 -3.70 9.87
C GLY A 88 -2.30 -4.91 10.75
N TYR A 89 -1.33 -5.75 10.36
CA TYR A 89 -1.02 -7.00 11.07
C TYR A 89 -0.01 -6.82 12.21
N GLY A 90 0.24 -5.59 12.65
CA GLY A 90 1.08 -5.30 13.81
C GLY A 90 2.59 -5.22 13.53
N LYS A 91 3.02 -5.32 12.29
CA LYS A 91 4.44 -5.26 11.94
C LYS A 91 4.97 -3.86 11.67
N GLY A 92 4.10 -2.88 11.40
CA GLY A 92 4.45 -1.48 11.18
C GLY A 92 5.24 -1.19 9.90
N PHE A 93 5.24 -2.10 8.91
CA PHE A 93 6.02 -1.91 7.69
C PHE A 93 5.60 -0.68 6.89
N TYR A 94 4.29 -0.46 6.72
CA TYR A 94 3.78 0.68 5.96
C TYR A 94 4.03 2.00 6.69
N ASP A 95 3.84 2.04 8.01
CA ASP A 95 4.11 3.25 8.81
C ASP A 95 5.59 3.64 8.73
N ARG A 96 6.49 2.66 8.89
CA ARG A 96 7.92 2.92 8.77
C ARG A 96 8.32 3.34 7.37
N TYR A 97 7.75 2.69 6.34
CA TYR A 97 8.04 3.04 4.95
C TYR A 97 7.62 4.47 4.65
N LEU A 98 6.39 4.84 5.00
CA LEU A 98 5.88 6.20 4.78
C LEU A 98 6.67 7.23 5.58
N SER A 99 7.09 6.89 6.80
CA SER A 99 7.92 7.77 7.63
C SER A 99 9.31 8.00 7.06
N SER A 100 9.79 7.12 6.20
CA SER A 100 11.13 7.24 5.59
C SER A 100 11.22 8.33 4.52
N PHE A 101 10.08 8.82 4.03
CA PHE A 101 10.07 9.87 3.01
C PHE A 101 10.36 11.23 3.63
N THR A 102 11.38 11.92 3.11
CA THR A 102 11.73 13.27 3.54
C THR A 102 10.68 14.28 3.07
N LYS A 103 10.04 13.99 1.93
CA LYS A 103 8.92 14.75 1.40
C LYS A 103 7.72 13.82 1.31
N ARG A 104 6.86 13.88 2.31
CA ARG A 104 5.70 12.98 2.41
C ARG A 104 4.75 13.13 1.22
N ASP A 105 4.67 14.31 0.62
CA ASP A 105 3.86 14.60 -0.56
C ASP A 105 4.38 13.93 -1.86
N THR A 106 5.56 13.31 -1.82
CA THR A 106 6.06 12.50 -2.94
C THR A 106 5.17 11.28 -3.17
N VAL A 107 4.55 10.75 -2.10
CA VAL A 107 3.71 9.57 -2.17
C VAL A 107 2.31 9.90 -1.68
N MET A 108 1.32 9.66 -2.55
CA MET A 108 -0.07 9.67 -2.16
C MET A 108 -0.46 8.25 -1.74
N ALA A 109 -0.77 8.05 -0.47
CA ALA A 109 -1.10 6.74 0.07
C ALA A 109 -2.61 6.62 0.25
N VAL A 110 -3.21 5.64 -0.42
CA VAL A 110 -4.65 5.40 -0.42
C VAL A 110 -4.93 3.98 0.05
N GLY A 111 -5.69 3.85 1.12
CA GLY A 111 -6.16 2.56 1.62
C GLY A 111 -7.26 2.02 0.72
N VAL A 112 -7.24 0.70 0.49
CA VAL A 112 -8.27 0.02 -0.29
C VAL A 112 -8.83 -1.13 0.52
N GLY A 113 -10.14 -1.17 0.69
CA GLY A 113 -10.83 -2.19 1.45
C GLY A 113 -12.27 -2.31 1.04
N TYR A 114 -12.97 -3.26 1.66
CA TYR A 114 -14.42 -3.36 1.54
C TYR A 114 -15.07 -2.36 2.49
N ASP A 115 -16.29 -1.92 2.17
CA ASP A 115 -16.95 -0.86 2.93
C ASP A 115 -17.12 -1.16 4.42
N PHE A 116 -17.31 -2.44 4.78
CA PHE A 116 -17.41 -2.83 6.18
C PHE A 116 -16.09 -2.65 6.96
N GLN A 117 -14.97 -2.51 6.27
CA GLN A 117 -13.67 -2.24 6.90
C GLN A 117 -13.45 -0.76 7.20
N LEU A 118 -14.27 0.12 6.63
CA LEU A 118 -14.18 1.57 6.86
C LEU A 118 -15.07 1.95 8.04
N LEU A 119 -14.43 2.34 9.14
CA LEU A 119 -15.09 2.58 10.43
C LEU A 119 -15.12 4.08 10.76
N SER A 120 -16.28 4.56 11.20
CA SER A 120 -16.45 5.93 11.62
C SER A 120 -16.32 6.04 13.15
N ASN A 121 -15.82 7.19 13.61
CA ASN A 121 -15.71 7.50 15.05
C ASN A 121 -14.86 6.51 15.84
N MET A 122 -13.91 5.86 15.18
CA MET A 122 -12.97 4.95 15.82
C MET A 122 -11.64 5.66 16.05
N THR A 123 -11.10 5.46 17.24
CA THR A 123 -9.79 6.00 17.63
C THR A 123 -8.86 4.82 17.89
N PHE A 124 -8.03 4.49 16.91
CA PHE A 124 -7.04 3.43 17.04
C PHE A 124 -5.65 3.86 16.56
N GLU A 125 -5.46 5.16 16.42
CA GLU A 125 -4.17 5.71 16.04
C GLU A 125 -3.22 5.72 17.25
N ASP A 126 -1.96 5.50 16.92
CA ASP A 126 -0.84 5.48 17.82
C ASP A 126 0.14 6.57 17.34
N GLU A 127 1.07 7.02 18.21
CA GLU A 127 2.00 8.10 17.86
C GLU A 127 2.91 7.80 16.68
N TYR A 128 3.13 6.51 16.36
CA TYR A 128 3.94 6.07 15.22
C TYR A 128 3.13 5.82 13.95
N ASP A 129 1.81 5.88 14.03
CA ASP A 129 0.95 5.66 12.90
C ASP A 129 1.03 6.85 11.94
N VAL A 130 1.17 6.56 10.66
CA VAL A 130 1.19 7.57 9.60
C VAL A 130 -0.17 7.57 8.91
N PRO A 131 -0.90 8.70 8.92
CA PRO A 131 -2.20 8.74 8.28
C PRO A 131 -2.08 8.59 6.77
N LEU A 132 -3.07 7.91 6.19
CA LEU A 132 -3.25 7.82 4.74
C LEU A 132 -3.88 9.10 4.20
N ASP A 133 -3.73 9.34 2.90
CA ASP A 133 -4.35 10.50 2.24
C ASP A 133 -5.81 10.25 1.91
N GLY A 134 -6.21 8.99 1.84
CA GLY A 134 -7.60 8.61 1.59
C GLY A 134 -7.83 7.13 1.75
N VAL A 135 -9.10 6.75 1.67
CA VAL A 135 -9.55 5.35 1.69
C VAL A 135 -10.63 5.17 0.62
N ILE A 136 -10.50 4.12 -0.17
CA ILE A 136 -11.48 3.77 -1.20
C ILE A 136 -12.05 2.39 -0.87
N THR A 137 -13.37 2.29 -0.92
CA THR A 137 -14.08 1.02 -0.75
C THR A 137 -14.92 0.72 -2.00
N ASP A 138 -15.60 -0.41 -1.99
CA ASP A 138 -16.54 -0.78 -3.06
C ASP A 138 -17.79 0.13 -3.10
N LYS A 139 -18.01 1.00 -2.11
CA LYS A 139 -19.22 1.84 -2.01
C LYS A 139 -18.93 3.34 -1.90
N ARG A 140 -17.75 3.73 -1.45
CA ARG A 140 -17.44 5.16 -1.22
C ARG A 140 -15.95 5.43 -1.25
N GLU A 141 -15.63 6.70 -1.35
CA GLU A 141 -14.26 7.17 -1.21
C GLU A 141 -14.23 8.31 -0.19
N VAL A 142 -13.19 8.31 0.64
CA VAL A 142 -12.98 9.35 1.65
C VAL A 142 -11.55 9.85 1.49
N PHE A 143 -11.40 11.13 1.19
CA PHE A 143 -10.09 11.78 1.16
C PHE A 143 -9.93 12.67 2.37
N ILE A 144 -8.73 12.65 2.94
CA ILE A 144 -8.44 13.36 4.17
C ILE A 144 -7.89 14.74 3.80
N ASP A 145 -8.57 15.77 4.29
CA ASP A 145 -8.10 17.14 4.13
C ASP A 145 -7.06 17.47 5.20
N ASP A 146 -6.03 18.15 4.79
CA ASP A 146 -4.99 18.62 5.71
C ASP A 146 -5.46 19.82 6.55
#